data_d8740768c7346f89c464b64ae8014126
#
_entry.id   d8740768c7346f89c464b64ae8014126
#
_cell.length_a   1.000
_cell.length_b   1.000
_cell.length_c   1.000
_cell.angle_alpha   90.00
_cell.angle_beta   90.00
_cell.angle_gamma   90.00
#
_symmetry.space_group_name_H-M   'P 1'
#
loop_
_entity.id
_entity.type
_entity.pdbx_description
1 polymer ?
#
loop_
_entity_poly.entity_id
_entity_poly.type
_entity_poly.pdbx_seq_one_letter_code
_entity_poly.pdbx_strand_id
1 'polypeptide(L)'
;MSNYLQEKINNSFSYIPLRATSPYSLLQGAVTMEKISQNCLDYNIPAVAIVDNNNLFGALEFCEHMSHKGIQPIIGCNLNIKKDKHRGSLVLLCTRREGYKNLIRLSSEIYINDYGEEIIDFSRILELNDGLICLSGGQNGLINNLLVNNQKKDVLKIIDKINNTFRDRFYIELQRTGFDNVEEDLLKIAYENDIPL
;
A
#
# COMPACT_ATOMS: atom_id res chain seq x y z
N MET A 1 31.28 8.21 25.88
CA MET A 1 30.19 8.90 25.17
C MET A 1 29.63 8.07 24.01
N SER A 2 30.39 7.16 23.41
CA SER A 2 30.01 6.33 22.27
C SER A 2 28.95 5.23 22.58
N ASN A 3 29.10 4.50 23.71
CA ASN A 3 28.20 3.38 24.03
C ASN A 3 26.76 3.80 24.39
N TYR A 4 26.59 4.94 25.04
CA TYR A 4 25.26 5.44 25.42
C TYR A 4 24.42 5.92 24.25
N LEU A 5 25.07 6.41 23.20
CA LEU A 5 24.39 6.77 21.94
C LEU A 5 24.08 5.52 21.11
N GLN A 6 24.94 4.49 21.14
CA GLN A 6 24.70 3.21 20.50
C GLN A 6 23.52 2.43 21.11
N GLU A 7 23.40 2.43 22.46
CA GLU A 7 22.24 1.82 23.14
C GLU A 7 20.92 2.59 22.90
N LYS A 8 20.96 3.91 22.74
CA LYS A 8 19.77 4.71 22.40
C LYS A 8 19.32 4.50 20.95
N ILE A 9 20.23 4.23 20.04
CA ILE A 9 19.92 3.92 18.64
C ILE A 9 19.29 2.51 18.55
N ASN A 10 19.70 1.58 19.40
CA ASN A 10 19.12 0.21 19.45
C ASN A 10 17.72 0.14 20.09
N ASN A 11 17.24 1.20 20.72
CA ASN A 11 15.89 1.32 21.29
C ASN A 11 14.96 2.27 20.51
N SER A 12 15.38 2.75 19.34
CA SER A 12 14.55 3.60 18.48
C SER A 12 13.61 2.74 17.65
N PHE A 13 12.35 3.13 17.57
CA PHE A 13 11.27 2.61 16.76
C PHE A 13 11.78 1.94 15.49
N SER A 14 11.58 0.64 15.37
CA SER A 14 11.92 -0.05 14.12
C SER A 14 10.95 0.39 13.05
N TYR A 15 11.46 1.08 12.04
CA TYR A 15 10.69 1.43 10.84
C TYR A 15 10.35 0.15 10.07
N ILE A 16 9.10 -0.02 9.68
CA ILE A 16 8.64 -1.12 8.83
C ILE A 16 8.25 -0.55 7.47
N PRO A 17 9.02 -0.83 6.41
CA PRO A 17 8.67 -0.40 5.06
C PRO A 17 7.40 -1.13 4.59
N LEU A 18 6.32 -0.41 4.34
CA LEU A 18 5.06 -0.97 3.88
C LEU A 18 4.88 -0.92 2.36
N ARG A 19 5.93 -0.49 1.61
CA ARG A 19 5.80 -0.25 0.17
C ARG A 19 7.12 -0.49 -0.59
N ALA A 20 7.63 -1.71 -0.54
CA ALA A 20 8.71 -2.12 -1.42
C ALA A 20 8.12 -2.71 -2.72
N THR A 21 8.67 -2.32 -3.87
CA THR A 21 8.23 -2.78 -5.19
C THR A 21 9.34 -3.63 -5.82
N SER A 22 9.00 -4.82 -6.28
CA SER A 22 9.93 -5.77 -6.87
C SER A 22 10.07 -5.60 -8.40
N PRO A 23 11.02 -6.31 -9.04
CA PRO A 23 11.14 -6.33 -10.49
C PRO A 23 9.93 -6.92 -11.23
N TYR A 24 9.01 -7.59 -10.54
CA TYR A 24 7.73 -8.03 -11.12
C TYR A 24 6.76 -6.87 -11.42
N SER A 25 7.04 -5.67 -10.91
CA SER A 25 6.42 -4.43 -11.36
C SER A 25 7.28 -3.82 -12.47
N LEU A 26 7.07 -4.24 -13.71
CA LEU A 26 7.87 -3.85 -14.85
C LEU A 26 7.99 -2.33 -14.99
N LEU A 27 9.21 -1.85 -15.22
CA LEU A 27 9.59 -0.43 -15.35
C LEU A 27 9.40 0.42 -14.07
N GLN A 28 9.00 -0.17 -12.95
CA GLN A 28 8.75 0.56 -11.71
C GLN A 28 9.56 0.03 -10.52
N GLY A 29 9.83 -1.28 -10.47
CA GLY A 29 10.64 -1.92 -9.45
C GLY A 29 11.99 -2.39 -10.01
N ALA A 30 13.07 -2.07 -9.30
CA ALA A 30 14.42 -2.50 -9.67
C ALA A 30 15.15 -3.21 -8.52
N VAL A 31 14.56 -3.26 -7.34
CA VAL A 31 15.20 -3.79 -6.13
C VAL A 31 14.91 -5.29 -6.03
N THR A 32 15.95 -6.12 -6.08
CA THR A 32 15.82 -7.57 -5.96
C THR A 32 15.45 -7.99 -4.53
N MET A 33 14.85 -9.18 -4.36
CA MET A 33 14.52 -9.75 -3.05
C MET A 33 15.73 -9.86 -2.13
N GLU A 34 16.89 -10.24 -2.70
CA GLU A 34 18.17 -10.28 -1.99
C GLU A 34 18.55 -8.90 -1.42
N LYS A 35 18.42 -7.84 -2.23
CA LYS A 35 18.76 -6.49 -1.78
C LYS A 35 17.79 -5.95 -0.72
N ILE A 36 16.51 -6.25 -0.85
CA ILE A 36 15.50 -5.90 0.15
C ILE A 36 15.85 -6.57 1.49
N SER A 37 16.09 -7.89 1.46
CA SER A 37 16.42 -8.64 2.68
C SER A 37 17.73 -8.19 3.31
N GLN A 38 18.77 -7.91 2.50
CA GLN A 38 20.04 -7.39 3.00
C GLN A 38 19.86 -6.03 3.69
N ASN A 39 19.11 -5.12 3.09
CA ASN A 39 18.81 -3.83 3.73
C ASN A 39 18.06 -4.02 5.06
N CYS A 40 17.12 -4.97 5.13
CA CYS A 40 16.42 -5.27 6.37
C CYS A 40 17.38 -5.74 7.48
N LEU A 41 18.34 -6.59 7.15
CA LEU A 41 19.37 -7.05 8.10
C LEU A 41 20.30 -5.91 8.52
N ASP A 42 20.80 -5.13 7.56
CA ASP A 42 21.74 -4.03 7.81
C ASP A 42 21.16 -2.94 8.73
N TYR A 43 19.85 -2.70 8.63
CA TYR A 43 19.14 -1.69 9.42
C TYR A 43 18.27 -2.26 10.55
N ASN A 44 18.39 -3.55 10.86
CA ASN A 44 17.58 -4.24 11.89
C ASN A 44 16.06 -4.04 11.70
N ILE A 45 15.59 -4.09 10.45
CA ILE A 45 14.17 -3.98 10.11
C ILE A 45 13.51 -5.36 10.30
N PRO A 46 12.53 -5.51 11.22
CA PRO A 46 11.97 -6.81 11.57
C PRO A 46 10.94 -7.32 10.57
N ALA A 47 10.35 -6.43 9.78
CA ALA A 47 9.28 -6.75 8.82
C ALA A 47 9.34 -5.82 7.61
N VAL A 48 8.88 -6.29 6.47
CA VAL A 48 8.80 -5.48 5.24
C VAL A 48 7.64 -5.95 4.36
N ALA A 49 6.96 -5.02 3.71
CA ALA A 49 5.91 -5.35 2.75
C ALA A 49 6.44 -5.29 1.31
N ILE A 50 6.02 -6.29 0.51
CA ILE A 50 6.09 -6.21 -0.95
C ILE A 50 4.76 -5.73 -1.50
N VAL A 51 4.79 -4.73 -2.38
CA VAL A 51 3.61 -4.13 -2.99
C VAL A 51 3.86 -3.93 -4.47
N ASP A 52 3.60 -4.97 -5.25
CA ASP A 52 3.70 -4.91 -6.70
C ASP A 52 2.43 -4.37 -7.34
N ASN A 53 2.53 -3.87 -8.58
CA ASN A 53 1.40 -3.27 -9.28
C ASN A 53 0.55 -4.34 -9.98
N ASN A 54 -0.72 -4.41 -9.62
CA ASN A 54 -1.74 -5.29 -10.17
C ASN A 54 -1.44 -6.79 -10.08
N ASN A 55 -0.36 -7.22 -9.44
CA ASN A 55 0.03 -8.63 -9.41
C ASN A 55 0.62 -9.05 -8.06
N LEU A 56 0.74 -10.38 -7.89
CA LEU A 56 1.33 -11.04 -6.73
C LEU A 56 2.43 -12.03 -7.15
N PHE A 57 3.06 -11.81 -8.33
CA PHE A 57 3.99 -12.78 -8.91
C PHE A 57 5.22 -13.03 -8.03
N GLY A 58 5.70 -11.99 -7.35
CA GLY A 58 6.84 -12.09 -6.43
C GLY A 58 6.50 -12.59 -5.03
N ALA A 59 5.23 -12.81 -4.69
CA ALA A 59 4.80 -13.04 -3.31
C ALA A 59 5.43 -14.29 -2.68
N LEU A 60 5.50 -15.41 -3.40
CA LEU A 60 6.08 -16.65 -2.88
C LEU A 60 7.59 -16.52 -2.66
N GLU A 61 8.32 -16.09 -3.69
CA GLU A 61 9.76 -15.86 -3.63
C GLU A 61 10.12 -14.90 -2.49
N PHE A 62 9.36 -13.81 -2.35
CA PHE A 62 9.54 -12.85 -1.28
C PHE A 62 9.35 -13.48 0.11
N CYS A 63 8.26 -14.24 0.31
CA CYS A 63 8.00 -14.91 1.57
C CYS A 63 9.12 -15.87 1.97
N GLU A 64 9.59 -16.70 1.03
CA GLU A 64 10.68 -17.64 1.28
C GLU A 64 11.96 -16.90 1.64
N HIS A 65 12.32 -15.88 0.86
CA HIS A 65 13.55 -15.09 1.07
C HIS A 65 13.58 -14.39 2.43
N MET A 66 12.48 -13.72 2.80
CA MET A 66 12.39 -13.00 4.07
C MET A 66 12.35 -13.96 5.26
N SER A 67 11.54 -15.01 5.19
CA SER A 67 11.38 -15.98 6.29
C SER A 67 12.67 -16.71 6.62
N HIS A 68 13.46 -17.11 5.60
CA HIS A 68 14.77 -17.75 5.81
C HIS A 68 15.76 -16.82 6.54
N LYS A 69 15.60 -15.52 6.46
CA LYS A 69 16.45 -14.51 7.12
C LYS A 69 15.83 -13.99 8.44
N GLY A 70 14.72 -14.58 8.89
CA GLY A 70 14.05 -14.17 10.12
C GLY A 70 13.32 -12.83 10.03
N ILE A 71 13.03 -12.33 8.82
CA ILE A 71 12.30 -11.09 8.57
C ILE A 71 10.83 -11.45 8.31
N GLN A 72 9.89 -10.75 8.94
CA GLN A 72 8.46 -10.95 8.72
C GLN A 72 8.04 -10.41 7.35
N PRO A 73 7.62 -11.25 6.39
CA PRO A 73 7.07 -10.77 5.13
C PRO A 73 5.64 -10.29 5.30
N ILE A 74 5.29 -9.17 4.65
CA ILE A 74 3.93 -8.67 4.53
C ILE A 74 3.59 -8.63 3.04
N ILE A 75 2.49 -9.27 2.65
CA ILE A 75 2.06 -9.29 1.25
C ILE A 75 1.03 -8.21 1.01
N GLY A 76 1.27 -7.41 -0.02
CA GLY A 76 0.35 -6.40 -0.51
C GLY A 76 0.31 -6.31 -2.02
N CYS A 77 -0.56 -5.47 -2.52
CA CYS A 77 -0.67 -5.14 -3.95
C CYS A 77 -1.16 -3.71 -4.13
N ASN A 78 -0.58 -2.99 -5.07
CA ASN A 78 -1.09 -1.71 -5.54
C ASN A 78 -2.03 -1.98 -6.71
N LEU A 79 -3.34 -1.81 -6.49
CA LEU A 79 -4.35 -2.11 -7.48
C LEU A 79 -4.80 -0.85 -8.19
N ASN A 80 -4.76 -0.85 -9.52
CA ASN A 80 -5.39 0.18 -10.33
C ASN A 80 -6.90 0.03 -10.25
N ILE A 81 -7.58 1.11 -9.89
CA ILE A 81 -9.02 1.12 -9.67
C ILE A 81 -9.72 2.18 -10.51
N LYS A 82 -10.96 1.89 -10.86
CA LYS A 82 -11.88 2.87 -11.43
C LYS A 82 -13.11 3.02 -10.54
N LYS A 83 -13.60 4.24 -10.46
CA LYS A 83 -14.89 4.59 -9.91
C LYS A 83 -15.55 5.63 -10.79
N ASP A 84 -16.61 5.23 -11.48
CA ASP A 84 -17.24 6.06 -12.52
C ASP A 84 -16.20 6.49 -13.59
N LYS A 85 -15.97 7.79 -13.75
CA LYS A 85 -14.94 8.35 -14.65
C LYS A 85 -13.57 8.52 -14.00
N HIS A 86 -13.47 8.33 -12.68
CA HIS A 86 -12.24 8.56 -11.92
C HIS A 86 -11.37 7.31 -11.88
N ARG A 87 -10.07 7.50 -11.96
CA ARG A 87 -9.06 6.45 -11.94
C ARG A 87 -7.96 6.80 -10.96
N GLY A 88 -7.35 5.79 -10.41
CA GLY A 88 -6.22 5.89 -9.51
C GLY A 88 -5.85 4.53 -8.96
N SER A 89 -5.11 4.50 -7.87
CA SER A 89 -4.76 3.24 -7.22
C SER A 89 -5.12 3.25 -5.73
N LEU A 90 -5.21 2.06 -5.15
CA LEU A 90 -5.21 1.82 -3.71
C LEU A 90 -4.21 0.70 -3.40
N VAL A 91 -3.53 0.83 -2.27
CA VAL A 91 -2.66 -0.24 -1.78
C VAL A 91 -3.40 -1.07 -0.75
N LEU A 92 -3.38 -2.38 -0.94
CA LEU A 92 -3.97 -3.34 -0.01
C LEU A 92 -2.87 -4.22 0.59
N LEU A 93 -2.85 -4.36 1.93
CA LEU A 93 -1.92 -5.20 2.66
C LEU A 93 -2.67 -6.32 3.37
N CYS A 94 -2.16 -7.55 3.30
CA CYS A 94 -2.75 -8.69 3.97
C CYS A 94 -2.45 -8.70 5.47
N THR A 95 -3.47 -8.90 6.30
CA THR A 95 -3.33 -9.09 7.75
C THR A 95 -3.48 -10.55 8.16
N ARG A 96 -4.15 -11.35 7.33
CA ARG A 96 -4.45 -12.75 7.59
C ARG A 96 -4.74 -13.52 6.31
N ARG A 97 -4.86 -14.86 6.41
CA ARG A 97 -5.06 -15.76 5.26
C ARG A 97 -6.26 -15.36 4.38
N GLU A 98 -7.36 -14.90 4.98
CA GLU A 98 -8.54 -14.49 4.20
C GLU A 98 -8.26 -13.25 3.34
N GLY A 99 -7.51 -12.27 3.88
CA GLY A 99 -7.05 -11.12 3.11
C GLY A 99 -6.19 -11.52 1.91
N TYR A 100 -5.29 -12.51 2.07
CA TYR A 100 -4.50 -13.02 0.95
C TYR A 100 -5.37 -13.66 -0.15
N LYS A 101 -6.39 -14.45 0.22
CA LYS A 101 -7.34 -15.01 -0.75
C LYS A 101 -8.12 -13.92 -1.48
N ASN A 102 -8.58 -12.89 -0.75
CA ASN A 102 -9.26 -11.75 -1.34
C ASN A 102 -8.36 -10.98 -2.28
N LEU A 103 -7.08 -10.77 -1.90
CA LEU A 103 -6.11 -10.09 -2.74
C LEU A 103 -5.80 -10.88 -4.03
N ILE A 104 -5.71 -12.22 -3.97
CA ILE A 104 -5.59 -13.08 -5.16
C ILE A 104 -6.81 -12.89 -6.09
N ARG A 105 -8.02 -12.86 -5.55
CA ARG A 105 -9.24 -12.63 -6.36
C ARG A 105 -9.21 -11.28 -7.02
N LEU A 106 -8.94 -10.22 -6.27
CA LEU A 106 -8.86 -8.85 -6.79
C LEU A 106 -7.82 -8.72 -7.89
N SER A 107 -6.60 -9.24 -7.68
CA SER A 107 -5.54 -9.19 -8.69
C SER A 107 -5.88 -10.02 -9.94
N SER A 108 -6.58 -11.15 -9.80
CA SER A 108 -7.03 -11.96 -10.93
C SER A 108 -8.12 -11.26 -11.73
N GLU A 109 -9.09 -10.62 -11.08
CA GLU A 109 -10.18 -9.89 -11.73
C GLU A 109 -9.69 -8.75 -12.63
N ILE A 110 -8.51 -8.16 -12.32
CA ILE A 110 -7.88 -7.12 -13.15
C ILE A 110 -7.58 -7.62 -14.57
N TYR A 111 -7.22 -8.89 -14.72
CA TYR A 111 -6.82 -9.46 -16.02
C TYR A 111 -7.96 -10.14 -16.78
N ILE A 112 -9.04 -10.50 -16.09
CA ILE A 112 -10.17 -11.21 -16.70
C ILE A 112 -11.41 -10.32 -16.90
N ASN A 113 -11.30 -9.01 -16.61
CA ASN A 113 -12.40 -8.08 -16.82
C ASN A 113 -12.60 -7.73 -18.32
N ASP A 114 -13.80 -7.29 -18.66
CA ASP A 114 -14.17 -6.91 -20.04
C ASP A 114 -13.74 -5.48 -20.43
N TYR A 115 -12.94 -4.79 -19.61
CA TYR A 115 -12.61 -3.39 -19.86
C TYR A 115 -11.46 -3.19 -20.85
N GLY A 116 -10.72 -4.24 -21.18
CA GLY A 116 -9.51 -4.14 -22.02
C GLY A 116 -8.36 -3.36 -21.36
N GLU A 117 -8.45 -3.11 -20.07
CA GLU A 117 -7.47 -2.37 -19.26
C GLU A 117 -7.19 -3.14 -17.96
N GLU A 118 -5.96 -3.03 -17.46
CA GLU A 118 -5.56 -3.61 -16.17
C GLU A 118 -6.09 -2.76 -15.01
N ILE A 119 -7.40 -2.81 -14.77
CA ILE A 119 -8.10 -2.00 -13.79
C ILE A 119 -9.28 -2.77 -13.19
N ILE A 120 -9.59 -2.53 -11.92
CA ILE A 120 -10.72 -3.14 -11.22
C ILE A 120 -11.73 -2.08 -10.77
N ASP A 121 -13.00 -2.43 -10.66
CA ASP A 121 -14.01 -1.54 -10.12
C ASP A 121 -13.83 -1.35 -8.62
N PHE A 122 -13.96 -0.11 -8.16
CA PHE A 122 -13.82 0.26 -6.75
C PHE A 122 -14.77 -0.51 -5.83
N SER A 123 -15.97 -0.87 -6.29
CA SER A 123 -16.92 -1.67 -5.50
C SER A 123 -16.39 -3.04 -5.13
N ARG A 124 -15.59 -3.67 -6.01
CA ARG A 124 -15.00 -4.98 -5.73
C ARG A 124 -14.03 -4.95 -4.55
N ILE A 125 -13.27 -3.85 -4.40
CA ILE A 125 -12.39 -3.66 -3.24
C ILE A 125 -13.21 -3.55 -1.95
N LEU A 126 -14.35 -2.84 -2.00
CA LEU A 126 -15.24 -2.73 -0.84
C LEU A 126 -15.89 -4.07 -0.47
N GLU A 127 -16.20 -4.92 -1.44
CA GLU A 127 -16.77 -6.25 -1.22
C GLU A 127 -15.75 -7.25 -0.64
N LEU A 128 -14.52 -7.23 -1.14
CA LEU A 128 -13.46 -8.19 -0.79
C LEU A 128 -12.46 -7.60 0.24
N ASN A 129 -12.93 -6.77 1.15
CA ASN A 129 -12.09 -6.03 2.10
C ASN A 129 -11.62 -6.85 3.33
N ASP A 130 -12.21 -8.00 3.59
CA ASP A 130 -11.94 -8.76 4.81
C ASP A 130 -10.49 -9.24 4.88
N GLY A 131 -9.83 -9.03 6.03
CA GLY A 131 -8.43 -9.37 6.25
C GLY A 131 -7.42 -8.48 5.51
N LEU A 132 -7.86 -7.32 5.02
CA LEU A 132 -7.00 -6.35 4.33
C LEU A 132 -6.94 -5.01 5.09
N ILE A 133 -5.76 -4.40 5.07
CA ILE A 133 -5.55 -2.97 5.36
C ILE A 133 -5.56 -2.24 4.02
N CYS A 134 -6.14 -1.05 3.98
CA CYS A 134 -6.16 -0.17 2.81
C CYS A 134 -5.32 1.08 3.07
N LEU A 135 -4.41 1.40 2.15
CA LEU A 135 -3.71 2.69 2.11
C LEU A 135 -4.24 3.50 0.93
N SER A 136 -4.24 4.83 1.05
CA SER A 136 -4.82 5.74 0.05
C SER A 136 -4.14 5.74 -1.32
N GLY A 137 -3.00 5.04 -1.47
CA GLY A 137 -2.31 4.83 -2.75
C GLY A 137 -1.26 5.88 -3.10
N GLY A 138 -1.02 6.86 -2.22
CA GLY A 138 0.01 7.88 -2.41
C GLY A 138 -0.22 8.73 -3.67
N GLN A 139 0.85 9.10 -4.35
CA GLN A 139 0.83 10.03 -5.49
C GLN A 139 -0.14 9.62 -6.62
N ASN A 140 -0.19 8.34 -6.97
CA ASN A 140 -1.07 7.80 -8.01
C ASN A 140 -2.43 7.32 -7.44
N GLY A 141 -2.67 7.57 -6.15
CA GLY A 141 -3.89 7.18 -5.47
C GLY A 141 -5.13 7.90 -6.02
N LEU A 142 -6.28 7.22 -5.95
CA LEU A 142 -7.55 7.80 -6.40
C LEU A 142 -7.87 9.10 -5.65
N ILE A 143 -7.60 9.16 -4.35
CA ILE A 143 -7.84 10.35 -3.51
C ILE A 143 -6.92 11.49 -3.96
N ASN A 144 -5.65 11.22 -4.18
CA ASN A 144 -4.66 12.21 -4.63
C ASN A 144 -5.06 12.80 -5.99
N ASN A 145 -5.40 11.94 -6.96
CA ASN A 145 -5.82 12.36 -8.29
C ASN A 145 -7.04 13.27 -8.26
N LEU A 146 -7.99 13.01 -7.38
CA LEU A 146 -9.18 13.85 -7.20
C LEU A 146 -8.84 15.21 -6.55
N LEU A 147 -7.92 15.23 -5.59
CA LEU A 147 -7.46 16.48 -4.94
C LEU A 147 -6.73 17.39 -5.94
N VAL A 148 -5.78 16.83 -6.71
CA VAL A 148 -5.07 17.56 -7.76
C VAL A 148 -6.05 18.19 -8.78
N ASN A 149 -7.15 17.49 -9.08
CA ASN A 149 -8.21 17.96 -9.97
C ASN A 149 -9.28 18.83 -9.26
N ASN A 150 -9.04 19.26 -8.02
CA ASN A 150 -9.97 20.08 -7.23
C ASN A 150 -11.37 19.46 -7.03
N GLN A 151 -11.48 18.13 -7.01
CA GLN A 151 -12.74 17.40 -6.89
C GLN A 151 -13.06 16.99 -5.43
N LYS A 152 -12.94 17.96 -4.50
CA LYS A 152 -13.07 17.72 -3.03
C LYS A 152 -14.37 17.01 -2.63
N LYS A 153 -15.48 17.27 -3.32
CA LYS A 153 -16.78 16.59 -3.02
C LYS A 153 -16.74 15.10 -3.31
N ASP A 154 -16.04 14.68 -4.36
CA ASP A 154 -15.93 13.27 -4.71
C ASP A 154 -14.89 12.57 -3.83
N VAL A 155 -13.85 13.27 -3.39
CA VAL A 155 -12.92 12.80 -2.35
C VAL A 155 -13.66 12.40 -1.09
N LEU A 156 -14.49 13.27 -0.53
CA LEU A 156 -15.24 12.99 0.70
C LEU A 156 -16.15 11.77 0.55
N LYS A 157 -16.86 11.62 -0.57
CA LYS A 157 -17.70 10.43 -0.84
C LYS A 157 -16.91 9.13 -0.91
N ILE A 158 -15.69 9.18 -1.45
CA ILE A 158 -14.82 8.00 -1.56
C ILE A 158 -14.27 7.65 -0.20
N ILE A 159 -13.78 8.64 0.54
CA ILE A 159 -13.28 8.46 1.90
C ILE A 159 -14.35 7.87 2.81
N ASP A 160 -15.57 8.41 2.79
CA ASP A 160 -16.71 7.87 3.54
C ASP A 160 -16.92 6.38 3.25
N LYS A 161 -16.89 5.99 1.98
CA LYS A 161 -17.07 4.58 1.60
C LYS A 161 -15.94 3.69 2.10
N ILE A 162 -14.69 4.14 1.93
CA ILE A 162 -13.52 3.37 2.40
C ILE A 162 -13.55 3.27 3.92
N ASN A 163 -13.75 4.38 4.62
CA ASN A 163 -13.74 4.44 6.07
C ASN A 163 -14.85 3.58 6.69
N ASN A 164 -16.07 3.64 6.15
CA ASN A 164 -17.18 2.79 6.59
C ASN A 164 -16.90 1.29 6.37
N THR A 165 -16.15 0.93 5.33
CA THR A 165 -15.84 -0.46 4.97
C THR A 165 -14.62 -1.00 5.73
N PHE A 166 -13.54 -0.26 5.71
CA PHE A 166 -12.26 -0.68 6.33
C PHE A 166 -12.15 -0.28 7.79
N ARG A 167 -12.88 0.77 8.24
CA ARG A 167 -12.86 1.29 9.63
C ARG A 167 -11.43 1.62 10.08
N ASP A 168 -10.96 1.00 11.15
CA ASP A 168 -9.62 1.09 11.74
C ASP A 168 -8.49 0.52 10.86
N ARG A 169 -8.81 0.03 9.67
CA ARG A 169 -7.88 -0.56 8.69
C ARG A 169 -7.68 0.32 7.44
N PHE A 170 -8.05 1.58 7.50
CA PHE A 170 -7.77 2.55 6.44
C PHE A 170 -6.79 3.62 6.93
N TYR A 171 -5.78 3.91 6.10
CA TYR A 171 -4.72 4.89 6.40
C TYR A 171 -4.52 5.81 5.20
N ILE A 172 -4.27 7.09 5.49
CA ILE A 172 -3.83 8.05 4.47
C ILE A 172 -2.32 7.97 4.35
N GLU A 173 -1.85 7.75 3.13
CA GLU A 173 -0.43 7.65 2.80
C GLU A 173 0.09 9.02 2.35
N LEU A 174 1.16 9.48 3.01
CA LEU A 174 1.88 10.69 2.63
C LEU A 174 3.18 10.32 1.90
N GLN A 175 3.36 10.88 0.70
CA GLN A 175 4.57 10.69 -0.10
C GLN A 175 5.15 12.06 -0.48
N ARG A 176 6.37 12.34 -0.03
CA ARG A 176 7.09 13.60 -0.33
C ARG A 176 8.03 13.39 -1.51
N THR A 177 7.49 13.31 -2.71
CA THR A 177 8.26 13.11 -3.95
C THR A 177 8.64 14.41 -4.67
N GLY A 178 8.16 15.55 -4.16
CA GLY A 178 8.41 16.88 -4.74
C GLY A 178 7.49 17.25 -5.92
N PHE A 179 6.55 16.37 -6.29
CA PHE A 179 5.66 16.61 -7.44
C PHE A 179 4.23 17.05 -7.05
N ASP A 180 3.79 16.88 -5.81
CA ASP A 180 2.41 17.14 -5.39
C ASP A 180 2.32 18.13 -4.24
N ASN A 181 1.38 19.07 -4.38
CA ASN A 181 1.08 20.08 -3.36
C ASN A 181 -0.26 19.78 -2.63
N VAL A 182 -0.60 18.50 -2.44
CA VAL A 182 -1.87 18.07 -1.81
C VAL A 182 -1.69 17.57 -0.37
N GLU A 183 -0.48 17.61 0.17
CA GLU A 183 -0.18 17.13 1.53
C GLU A 183 -1.05 17.82 2.58
N GLU A 184 -1.22 19.15 2.48
CA GLU A 184 -2.06 19.91 3.41
C GLU A 184 -3.54 19.47 3.36
N ASP A 185 -4.07 19.26 2.16
CA ASP A 185 -5.45 18.75 1.98
C ASP A 185 -5.59 17.33 2.55
N LEU A 186 -4.59 16.45 2.34
CA LEU A 186 -4.59 15.09 2.89
C LEU A 186 -4.53 15.09 4.42
N LEU A 187 -3.66 15.91 5.02
CA LEU A 187 -3.56 16.08 6.47
C LEU A 187 -4.86 16.59 7.07
N LYS A 188 -5.47 17.60 6.43
CA LYS A 188 -6.76 18.14 6.86
C LYS A 188 -7.86 17.07 6.82
N ILE A 189 -7.95 16.31 5.72
CA ILE A 189 -8.92 15.24 5.56
C ILE A 189 -8.70 14.15 6.61
N ALA A 190 -7.45 13.73 6.86
CA ALA A 190 -7.10 12.75 7.87
C ALA A 190 -7.60 13.19 9.25
N TYR A 191 -7.29 14.42 9.64
CA TYR A 191 -7.68 14.98 10.92
C TYR A 191 -9.21 15.16 11.07
N GLU A 192 -9.90 15.71 10.05
CA GLU A 192 -11.35 15.96 10.09
C GLU A 192 -12.18 14.67 10.10
N ASN A 193 -11.63 13.54 9.62
CA ASN A 193 -12.34 12.26 9.53
C ASN A 193 -11.77 11.18 10.49
N ASP A 194 -10.88 11.56 11.40
CA ASP A 194 -10.23 10.65 12.36
C ASP A 194 -9.57 9.43 11.67
N ILE A 195 -8.87 9.68 10.57
CA ILE A 195 -8.18 8.65 9.78
C ILE A 195 -6.67 8.74 10.09
N PRO A 196 -6.03 7.64 10.51
CA PRO A 196 -4.59 7.62 10.77
C PRO A 196 -3.76 7.81 9.49
N LEU A 197 -2.52 8.30 9.69
CA LEU A 197 -1.51 8.49 8.65
C LEU A 197 -0.58 7.28 8.58
#